data_8456b595325e5df3583101de339c77ae
#
_entry.id   8456b595325e5df3583101de339c77ae
#
_cell.length_a   1.000
_cell.length_b   1.000
_cell.length_c   1.000
_cell.angle_alpha   90.00
_cell.angle_beta   90.00
_cell.angle_gamma   90.00
#
_symmetry.space_group_name_H-M   'P 1'
#
loop_
_entity.id
_entity.type
_entity.pdbx_description
1 polymer ?
#
loop_
_entity_poly.entity_id
_entity_poly.type
_entity_poly.pdbx_seq_one_letter_code
_entity_poly.pdbx_strand_id
1 'polypeptide(L)'
;MHWPGRYGPEVATLDDVTRLACELPEVTEGERHGNRTWFVAGKAFAWDRPFSKADIRRFGDQAPPDGPILAVRVEDLSEKEAVLAAHPDEFFTIPHFDGFSAVLIQLSRVSVRALREAARSLRRGRP
;
A
#
# COMPACT_ATOMS: atom_id res chain seq x y z
N MET A 1 9.32 24.75 7.97
CA MET A 1 9.44 24.50 7.38
C MET A 1 9.73 23.96 7.11
N HIS A 2 9.64 23.58 7.88
CA HIS A 2 9.68 22.84 7.25
C HIS A 2 9.96 22.14 7.40
N TRP A 3 9.82 21.84 8.11
CA TRP A 3 9.94 20.94 7.82
C TRP A 3 10.28 20.28 7.77
N PRO A 4 10.29 20.20 8.13
CA PRO A 4 10.43 19.59 7.76
C PRO A 4 10.64 19.03 7.51
N GLY A 5 10.73 18.84 7.96
CA GLY A 5 10.86 18.71 7.41
C GLY A 5 10.95 18.61 7.12
N ARG A 6 10.65 18.82 7.34
CA ARG A 6 10.53 19.05 6.65
C ARG A 6 10.89 19.01 5.93
N TYR A 7 11.13 19.38 6.54
CA TYR A 7 11.29 19.30 5.32
C TYR A 7 11.88 18.03 4.76
N GLY A 8 12.15 17.35 5.05
CA GLY A 8 12.39 16.00 4.60
C GLY A 8 11.45 15.61 3.48
N PRO A 9 11.59 14.39 2.90
CA PRO A 9 10.69 13.99 1.82
C PRO A 9 9.25 13.97 2.32
N GLU A 10 8.35 14.46 1.48
CA GLU A 10 6.94 14.49 1.81
C GLU A 10 6.39 13.08 1.94
N VAL A 11 5.44 12.90 2.85
CA VAL A 11 4.78 11.62 2.97
C VAL A 11 3.92 11.36 1.74
N ALA A 12 3.73 10.09 1.43
CA ALA A 12 2.99 9.68 0.25
C ALA A 12 1.49 9.86 0.44
N THR A 13 0.80 10.14 -0.66
CA THR A 13 -0.65 10.29 -0.71
C THR A 13 -1.22 9.35 -1.76
N LEU A 14 -2.55 9.24 -1.78
CA LEU A 14 -3.20 8.44 -2.83
C LEU A 14 -2.96 9.03 -4.22
N ASP A 15 -2.85 10.37 -4.32
CA ASP A 15 -2.50 10.99 -5.61
C ASP A 15 -1.09 10.60 -6.06
N ASP A 16 -0.17 10.44 -5.11
CA ASP A 16 1.18 9.96 -5.43
C ASP A 16 1.12 8.54 -5.97
N VAL A 17 0.23 7.70 -5.43
CA VAL A 17 0.05 6.34 -5.94
C VAL A 17 -0.38 6.40 -7.41
N THR A 18 -1.33 7.29 -7.74
CA THR A 18 -1.76 7.46 -9.12
C THR A 18 -0.60 7.86 -10.02
N ARG A 19 0.20 8.84 -9.60
CA ARG A 19 1.34 9.29 -10.41
C ARG A 19 2.35 8.17 -10.65
N LEU A 20 2.67 7.43 -9.60
CA LEU A 20 3.63 6.33 -9.73
C LEU A 20 3.07 5.19 -10.57
N ALA A 21 1.80 4.88 -10.39
CA ALA A 21 1.16 3.82 -11.17
C ALA A 21 1.12 4.16 -12.65
N CYS A 22 0.85 5.42 -12.97
CA CYS A 22 0.78 5.86 -14.37
C CYS A 22 2.13 5.83 -15.08
N GLU A 23 3.23 5.67 -14.35
CA GLU A 23 4.55 5.45 -14.95
C GLU A 23 4.69 4.03 -15.51
N LEU A 24 3.77 3.14 -15.15
CA LEU A 24 3.83 1.75 -15.57
C LEU A 24 2.91 1.52 -16.77
N PRO A 25 3.31 0.63 -17.70
CA PRO A 25 2.44 0.35 -18.85
C PRO A 25 1.18 -0.39 -18.42
N GLU A 26 0.09 -0.15 -19.16
CA GLU A 26 -1.19 -0.83 -19.00
C GLU A 26 -1.86 -0.63 -17.65
N VAL A 27 -1.47 0.41 -16.92
CA VAL A 27 -2.11 0.73 -15.63
C VAL A 27 -3.22 1.73 -15.86
N THR A 28 -4.36 1.46 -15.24
CA THR A 28 -5.51 2.38 -15.23
C THR A 28 -5.98 2.55 -13.81
N GLU A 29 -6.64 3.67 -13.54
CA GLU A 29 -7.27 3.91 -12.25
C GLU A 29 -8.77 3.83 -12.42
N GLY A 30 -9.46 3.27 -11.42
CA GLY A 30 -10.90 3.20 -11.39
C GLY A 30 -11.37 3.11 -9.95
N GLU A 31 -12.50 2.44 -9.76
CA GLU A 31 -13.11 2.34 -8.45
C GLU A 31 -13.74 0.96 -8.28
N ARG A 32 -13.58 0.39 -7.10
CA ARG A 32 -14.27 -0.84 -6.71
C ARG A 32 -14.75 -0.69 -5.27
N HIS A 33 -16.00 -1.05 -5.04
CA HIS A 33 -16.61 -0.98 -3.70
C HIS A 33 -16.48 0.42 -3.08
N GLY A 34 -16.52 1.46 -3.93
CA GLY A 34 -16.44 2.83 -3.47
C GLY A 34 -15.04 3.34 -3.19
N ASN A 35 -14.01 2.55 -3.47
CA ASN A 35 -12.63 2.91 -3.18
C ASN A 35 -11.77 2.99 -4.44
N ARG A 36 -10.84 3.96 -4.45
CA ARG A 36 -9.91 4.10 -5.58
C ARG A 36 -9.12 2.81 -5.74
N THR A 37 -9.04 2.34 -6.97
CA THR A 37 -8.39 1.06 -7.28
C THR A 37 -7.56 1.24 -8.55
N TRP A 38 -6.37 0.65 -8.53
CA TRP A 38 -5.47 0.69 -9.69
C TRP A 38 -5.38 -0.71 -10.26
N PHE A 39 -5.47 -0.78 -11.60
CA PHE A 39 -5.53 -2.03 -12.34
C PHE A 39 -4.34 -2.11 -13.29
N VAL A 40 -3.81 -3.31 -13.48
CA VAL A 40 -2.85 -3.57 -14.53
C VAL A 40 -3.46 -4.66 -15.43
N ALA A 41 -3.58 -4.35 -16.71
CA ALA A 41 -4.22 -5.26 -17.67
C ALA A 41 -5.59 -5.76 -17.17
N GLY A 42 -6.35 -4.87 -16.56
CA GLY A 42 -7.71 -5.18 -16.09
C GLY A 42 -7.79 -5.87 -14.74
N LYS A 43 -6.67 -6.16 -14.10
CA LYS A 43 -6.66 -6.82 -12.79
C LYS A 43 -6.26 -5.83 -11.71
N ALA A 44 -7.04 -5.77 -10.63
CA ALA A 44 -6.74 -4.89 -9.51
C ALA A 44 -5.43 -5.33 -8.85
N PHE A 45 -4.48 -4.42 -8.69
CA PHE A 45 -3.22 -4.73 -8.02
C PHE A 45 -2.97 -3.86 -6.80
N ALA A 46 -3.69 -2.74 -6.66
CA ALA A 46 -3.58 -1.89 -5.49
C ALA A 46 -4.91 -1.17 -5.29
N TRP A 47 -5.26 -0.91 -4.05
CA TRP A 47 -6.51 -0.19 -3.76
C TRP A 47 -6.43 0.51 -2.41
N ASP A 48 -7.20 1.59 -2.30
CA ASP A 48 -7.40 2.30 -1.04
C ASP A 48 -8.22 1.38 -0.13
N ARG A 49 -7.66 1.03 1.02
CA ARG A 49 -8.28 0.05 1.90
C ARG A 49 -8.48 0.64 3.31
N PRO A 50 -9.52 1.45 3.49
CA PRO A 50 -9.81 1.96 4.84
C PRO A 50 -10.18 0.81 5.78
N PHE A 51 -9.86 0.98 7.05
CA PHE A 51 -10.19 -0.03 8.06
C PHE A 51 -11.69 -0.07 8.30
N SER A 52 -12.24 -1.28 8.35
CA SER A 52 -13.63 -1.50 8.72
C SER A 52 -13.76 -1.40 10.24
N LYS A 53 -15.00 -1.35 10.72
CA LYS A 53 -15.25 -1.37 12.16
C LYS A 53 -14.70 -2.63 12.80
N ALA A 54 -14.77 -3.76 12.10
CA ALA A 54 -14.23 -5.02 12.60
C ALA A 54 -12.70 -4.96 12.69
N ASP A 55 -12.05 -4.35 11.70
CA ASP A 55 -10.60 -4.17 11.73
C ASP A 55 -10.21 -3.34 12.96
N ILE A 56 -10.90 -2.24 13.17
CA ILE A 56 -10.63 -1.34 14.29
C ILE A 56 -10.80 -2.07 15.63
N ARG A 57 -11.84 -2.87 15.76
CA ARG A 57 -12.04 -3.65 16.98
C ARG A 57 -10.90 -4.63 17.25
N ARG A 58 -10.34 -5.21 16.21
CA ARG A 58 -9.23 -6.16 16.35
C ARG A 58 -7.94 -5.52 16.82
N PHE A 59 -7.79 -4.19 16.67
CA PHE A 59 -6.64 -3.49 17.23
C PHE A 59 -6.74 -3.37 18.76
N GLY A 60 -7.94 -3.55 19.33
CA GLY A 60 -8.13 -3.53 20.78
C GLY A 60 -7.78 -2.16 21.35
N ASP A 61 -6.88 -2.14 22.33
CA ASP A 61 -6.46 -0.90 22.97
C ASP A 61 -5.42 -0.12 22.16
N GLN A 62 -4.89 -0.72 21.11
CA GLN A 62 -3.92 -0.03 20.26
C GLN A 62 -4.63 0.83 19.23
N ALA A 63 -4.10 2.03 19.02
CA ALA A 63 -4.63 2.89 17.98
C ALA A 63 -4.33 2.28 16.61
N PRO A 64 -5.33 2.19 15.71
CA PRO A 64 -5.04 1.72 14.35
C PRO A 64 -4.11 2.71 13.65
N PRO A 65 -3.31 2.23 12.67
CA PRO A 65 -2.54 3.14 11.84
C PRO A 65 -3.43 4.20 11.21
N ASP A 66 -3.02 5.45 11.27
CA ASP A 66 -3.83 6.56 10.77
C ASP A 66 -3.50 6.89 9.31
N GLY A 67 -4.35 7.74 8.72
CA GLY A 67 -4.20 8.19 7.35
C GLY A 67 -4.60 7.12 6.33
N PRO A 68 -4.37 7.39 5.05
CA PRO A 68 -4.73 6.44 4.00
C PRO A 68 -3.94 5.15 4.10
N ILE A 69 -4.63 4.04 3.90
CA ILE A 69 -4.02 2.71 3.90
C ILE A 69 -4.17 2.14 2.50
N LEU A 70 -3.06 1.78 1.89
CA LEU A 70 -3.03 1.19 0.56
C LEU A 70 -2.83 -0.31 0.67
N ALA A 71 -3.68 -1.09 0.01
CA ALA A 71 -3.47 -2.53 -0.12
C ALA A 71 -2.78 -2.78 -1.45
N VAL A 72 -1.82 -3.68 -1.46
CA VAL A 72 -1.06 -4.03 -2.67
C VAL A 72 -1.02 -5.53 -2.80
N ARG A 73 -1.45 -6.03 -3.96
CA ARG A 73 -1.44 -7.46 -4.22
C ARG A 73 -0.02 -7.93 -4.50
N VAL A 74 0.31 -9.06 -3.91
CA VAL A 74 1.58 -9.76 -4.19
C VAL A 74 1.24 -11.07 -4.90
N GLU A 75 2.26 -11.75 -5.38
CA GLU A 75 2.06 -12.93 -6.21
C GLU A 75 1.45 -14.11 -5.45
N ASP A 76 1.97 -14.36 -4.25
CA ASP A 76 1.50 -15.48 -3.42
C ASP A 76 1.87 -15.23 -1.96
N LEU A 77 1.55 -16.17 -1.10
CA LEU A 77 1.81 -16.04 0.33
C LEU A 77 3.30 -16.05 0.66
N SER A 78 4.11 -16.73 -0.15
CA SER A 78 5.57 -16.71 0.03
C SER A 78 6.13 -15.32 -0.23
N GLU A 79 5.69 -14.68 -1.30
CA GLU A 79 6.10 -13.30 -1.58
C GLU A 79 5.63 -12.36 -0.46
N LYS A 80 4.42 -12.58 0.04
CA LYS A 80 3.89 -11.79 1.14
C LYS A 80 4.81 -11.85 2.35
N GLU A 81 5.21 -13.05 2.75
CA GLU A 81 6.12 -13.20 3.88
C GLU A 81 7.46 -12.52 3.63
N ALA A 82 7.99 -12.67 2.43
CA ALA A 82 9.27 -12.08 2.07
C ALA A 82 9.23 -10.56 2.12
N VAL A 83 8.15 -9.96 1.59
CA VAL A 83 7.98 -8.52 1.57
C VAL A 83 7.84 -7.96 2.99
N LEU A 84 7.03 -8.62 3.83
CA LEU A 84 6.84 -8.20 5.22
C LEU A 84 8.15 -8.28 6.01
N ALA A 85 8.94 -9.30 5.75
CA ALA A 85 10.23 -9.48 6.44
C ALA A 85 11.28 -8.48 5.95
N ALA A 86 11.29 -8.19 4.64
CA ALA A 86 12.29 -7.31 4.05
C ALA A 86 12.00 -5.83 4.29
N HIS A 87 10.73 -5.47 4.43
CA HIS A 87 10.30 -4.06 4.54
C HIS A 87 9.33 -3.86 5.71
N PRO A 88 9.76 -4.18 6.96
CA PRO A 88 8.84 -4.12 8.10
C PRO A 88 8.38 -2.72 8.47
N ASP A 89 9.10 -1.69 8.02
CA ASP A 89 8.71 -0.31 8.30
C ASP A 89 7.68 0.21 7.29
N GLU A 90 7.63 -0.37 6.09
CA GLU A 90 6.77 0.09 5.02
C GLU A 90 5.52 -0.77 4.87
N PHE A 91 5.62 -2.07 5.11
CA PHE A 91 4.52 -3.00 4.88
C PHE A 91 4.05 -3.66 6.16
N PHE A 92 2.75 -3.92 6.24
CA PHE A 92 2.17 -4.64 7.37
C PHE A 92 0.97 -5.47 6.90
N THR A 93 0.38 -6.22 7.82
CA THR A 93 -0.83 -7.00 7.52
C THR A 93 -1.78 -6.93 8.71
N ILE A 94 -3.02 -7.34 8.48
CA ILE A 94 -4.05 -7.39 9.51
C ILE A 94 -4.75 -8.74 9.44
N PRO A 95 -5.47 -9.16 10.52
CA PRO A 95 -6.11 -10.48 10.53
C PRO A 95 -7.05 -10.74 9.36
N HIS A 96 -7.77 -9.70 8.90
CA HIS A 96 -8.67 -9.86 7.74
C HIS A 96 -7.93 -10.32 6.48
N PHE A 97 -6.62 -10.02 6.41
CA PHE A 97 -5.80 -10.37 5.25
C PHE A 97 -5.02 -11.67 5.44
N ASP A 98 -5.24 -12.39 6.54
CA ASP A 98 -4.57 -13.67 6.73
C ASP A 98 -4.97 -14.62 5.60
N GLY A 99 -3.97 -15.26 4.99
CA GLY A 99 -4.20 -16.16 3.87
C GLY A 99 -4.49 -15.46 2.55
N PHE A 100 -4.51 -14.15 2.50
CA PHE A 100 -4.75 -13.36 1.29
C PHE A 100 -3.44 -12.77 0.79
N SER A 101 -3.19 -12.88 -0.51
CA SER A 101 -1.92 -12.46 -1.13
C SER A 101 -1.90 -10.96 -1.38
N ALA A 102 -1.94 -10.20 -0.30
CA ALA A 102 -1.82 -8.74 -0.36
C ALA A 102 -1.20 -8.24 0.94
N VAL A 103 -0.53 -7.09 0.86
CA VAL A 103 0.05 -6.41 2.01
C VAL A 103 -0.52 -5.00 2.10
N LEU A 104 -0.33 -4.36 3.25
CA LEU A 104 -0.84 -3.01 3.49
C LEU A 104 0.30 -2.05 3.70
N ILE A 105 0.11 -0.81 3.27
CA ILE A 105 1.07 0.28 3.44
C ILE A 105 0.35 1.45 4.10
N GLN A 106 0.92 1.96 5.18
CA GLN A 106 0.43 3.21 5.79
C GLN A 106 1.11 4.37 5.08
N LEU A 107 0.39 5.03 4.19
CA LEU A 107 0.97 6.06 3.33
C LEU A 107 1.54 7.24 4.12
N SER A 108 0.92 7.59 5.25
CA SER A 108 1.40 8.70 6.07
C SER A 108 2.76 8.43 6.71
N ARG A 109 3.25 7.19 6.66
CA ARG A 109 4.52 6.79 7.24
C ARG A 109 5.61 6.50 6.21
N VAL A 110 5.31 6.67 4.91
CA VAL A 110 6.30 6.42 3.86
C VAL A 110 6.48 7.67 3.02
N SER A 111 7.70 7.86 2.53
CA SER A 111 7.98 8.93 1.58
C SER A 111 7.61 8.47 0.17
N VAL A 112 7.47 9.44 -0.74
CA VAL A 112 7.23 9.13 -2.15
C VAL A 112 8.37 8.26 -2.70
N ARG A 113 9.61 8.55 -2.29
CA ARG A 113 10.77 7.77 -2.71
C ARG A 113 10.65 6.31 -2.25
N ALA A 114 10.33 6.11 -0.98
CA ALA A 114 10.19 4.76 -0.43
C ALA A 114 9.06 4.00 -1.11
N LEU A 115 7.95 4.69 -1.38
CA LEU A 115 6.83 4.08 -2.09
C LEU A 115 7.24 3.66 -3.51
N ARG A 116 8.00 4.49 -4.21
CA ARG A 116 8.48 4.17 -5.55
C ARG A 116 9.40 2.95 -5.54
N GLU A 117 10.31 2.89 -4.57
CA GLU A 117 11.21 1.75 -4.45
C GLU A 117 10.47 0.46 -4.14
N ALA A 118 9.47 0.53 -3.25
CA ALA A 118 8.64 -0.62 -2.92
C ALA A 118 7.88 -1.11 -4.15
N ALA A 119 7.30 -0.18 -4.92
CA ALA A 119 6.57 -0.54 -6.14
C ALA A 119 7.47 -1.22 -7.16
N ARG A 120 8.70 -0.73 -7.32
CA ARG A 120 9.67 -1.35 -8.22
C ARG A 120 10.05 -2.76 -7.76
N SER A 121 10.23 -2.91 -6.45
CA SER A 121 10.59 -4.20 -5.88
C SER A 121 9.52 -5.25 -6.14
N LEU A 122 8.26 -4.88 -5.94
CA LEU A 122 7.14 -5.77 -6.20
C LEU A 122 7.03 -6.14 -7.67
N ARG A 123 7.26 -5.16 -8.55
CA ARG A 123 7.21 -5.39 -9.99
C ARG A 123 8.30 -6.36 -10.46
N ARG A 124 9.51 -6.23 -9.89
CA ARG A 124 10.63 -7.09 -10.29
C ARG A 124 10.42 -8.55 -9.89
N GLY A 125 9.62 -8.80 -8.86
CA GLY A 125 9.31 -10.16 -8.45
C GLY A 125 8.33 -10.86 -9.36
N ARG A 126 7.83 -10.20 -10.41
CA ARG A 126 6.83 -10.78 -11.31
C ARG A 126 7.38 -10.96 -12.71
N PRO A 127 7.06 -12.09 -13.32
CA PRO A 127 7.45 -12.32 -14.72
C PRO A 127 6.78 -11.33 -15.67
#